data_4717a06d49cdacb8f84e52fd02dab6c5
#
_entry.id   4717a06d49cdacb8f84e52fd02dab6c5
#
_cell.length_a   1.000
_cell.length_b   1.000
_cell.length_c   1.000
_cell.angle_alpha   90.00
_cell.angle_beta   90.00
_cell.angle_gamma   90.00
#
_symmetry.space_group_name_H-M   'P 1'
#
loop_
_entity.id
_entity.type
_entity.pdbx_description
1 polymer ?
#
loop_
_entity_poly.entity_id
_entity_poly.type
_entity_poly.pdbx_seq_one_letter_code
_entity_poly.pdbx_strand_id
1 'polypeptide(L)'
;MGAAFRTDPTKVTVSRFEKVEGDGLAKALRGRFKRLGRFPEKKFFCVWSTQPLCRAPHKDECKGSSMVVTATFGMCLAFQAVNLITGKCVDGKNKI
;
A
#
# COMPACT_ATOMS: atom_id res chain seq x y z
N MET A 1 -0.10 -0.56 2.84
CA MET A 1 -1.54 -0.30 3.04
C MET A 1 -2.27 -1.60 3.37
N GLY A 2 -3.57 -1.65 3.32
CA GLY A 2 -4.32 -2.81 3.73
C GLY A 2 -4.33 -3.92 2.68
N ALA A 3 -4.22 -5.16 3.13
CA ALA A 3 -4.20 -6.34 2.25
C ALA A 3 -5.45 -7.19 2.35
N ALA A 4 -6.40 -6.83 3.20
CA ALA A 4 -7.62 -7.63 3.39
C ALA A 4 -8.43 -7.70 2.11
N PHE A 5 -8.98 -8.87 1.81
CA PHE A 5 -9.77 -9.13 0.62
C PHE A 5 -9.01 -8.96 -0.70
N ARG A 6 -7.70 -8.97 -0.64
CA ARG A 6 -6.83 -8.96 -1.83
C ARG A 6 -6.25 -10.34 -2.01
N THR A 7 -6.23 -10.84 -3.22
CA THR A 7 -5.77 -12.20 -3.49
C THR A 7 -4.72 -12.27 -4.58
N ASP A 8 -4.56 -11.22 -5.37
CA ASP A 8 -3.68 -11.22 -6.52
C ASP A 8 -2.40 -10.44 -6.24
N PRO A 9 -1.27 -11.12 -6.01
CA PRO A 9 -0.02 -10.41 -5.71
C PRO A 9 0.53 -9.62 -6.91
N THR A 10 0.09 -9.92 -8.13
CA THR A 10 0.57 -9.18 -9.29
C THR A 10 -0.01 -7.78 -9.38
N LYS A 11 -1.02 -7.49 -8.57
CA LYS A 11 -1.63 -6.16 -8.52
C LYS A 11 -1.02 -5.28 -7.44
N VAL A 12 -0.05 -5.78 -6.70
CA VAL A 12 0.65 -4.99 -5.71
C VAL A 12 1.54 -3.98 -6.41
N THR A 13 1.50 -2.75 -5.98
CA THR A 13 2.27 -1.69 -6.60
C THR A 13 2.79 -0.73 -5.54
N VAL A 14 3.73 0.10 -5.93
CA VAL A 14 4.32 1.12 -5.09
C VAL A 14 4.10 2.47 -5.75
N SER A 15 3.55 3.40 -5.01
CA SER A 15 3.34 4.75 -5.51
C SER A 15 3.34 5.72 -4.35
N ARG A 16 3.30 7.00 -4.67
CA ARG A 16 3.14 8.02 -3.65
C ARG A 16 1.75 7.92 -3.03
N PHE A 17 1.65 8.36 -1.79
CA PHE A 17 0.41 8.26 -1.03
C PHE A 17 -0.77 8.89 -1.75
N GLU A 18 -0.57 10.04 -2.38
CA GLU A 18 -1.66 10.73 -3.05
C GLU A 18 -2.24 9.97 -4.25
N LYS A 19 -1.54 8.98 -4.74
CA LYS A 19 -2.01 8.16 -5.87
C LYS A 19 -2.69 6.87 -5.44
N VAL A 20 -2.71 6.59 -4.15
CA VAL A 20 -3.35 5.37 -3.65
C VAL A 20 -4.85 5.50 -3.75
N GLU A 21 -5.49 4.51 -4.34
CA GLU A 21 -6.94 4.50 -4.54
C GLU A 21 -7.52 3.17 -4.08
N GLY A 22 -8.76 3.21 -3.60
CA GLY A 22 -9.47 2.01 -3.24
C GLY A 22 -8.92 1.29 -2.01
N ASP A 23 -8.15 1.98 -1.19
CA ASP A 23 -7.56 1.39 0.01
C ASP A 23 -8.18 2.03 1.25
N GLY A 24 -8.77 1.18 2.10
CA GLY A 24 -9.46 1.68 3.29
C GLY A 24 -8.55 2.37 4.29
N LEU A 25 -7.33 1.86 4.45
CA LEU A 25 -6.37 2.48 5.36
C LEU A 25 -5.94 3.85 4.85
N ALA A 26 -5.68 3.96 3.56
CA ALA A 26 -5.31 5.24 2.97
C ALA A 26 -6.44 6.26 3.10
N LYS A 27 -7.67 5.81 2.90
CA LYS A 27 -8.84 6.67 3.07
C LYS A 27 -8.96 7.16 4.50
N ALA A 28 -8.75 6.28 5.47
CA ALA A 28 -8.80 6.64 6.88
C ALA A 28 -7.70 7.65 7.24
N LEU A 29 -6.50 7.45 6.72
CA LEU A 29 -5.40 8.37 6.96
C LEU A 29 -5.65 9.75 6.36
N ARG A 30 -6.16 9.78 5.13
CA ARG A 30 -6.51 11.06 4.51
C ARG A 30 -7.55 11.81 5.33
N GLY A 31 -8.54 11.10 5.85
CA GLY A 31 -9.54 11.71 6.72
C GLY A 31 -8.94 12.27 8.00
N ARG A 32 -7.98 11.53 8.59
CA ARG A 32 -7.30 12.01 9.80
C ARG A 32 -6.47 13.24 9.52
N PHE A 33 -5.70 13.25 8.45
CA PHE A 33 -4.89 14.41 8.10
C PHE A 33 -5.78 15.64 7.88
N LYS A 34 -6.90 15.45 7.19
CA LYS A 34 -7.82 16.53 6.89
C LYS A 34 -8.42 17.10 8.19
N ARG A 35 -8.82 16.23 9.13
CA ARG A 35 -9.39 16.69 10.40
C ARG A 35 -8.36 17.42 11.26
N LEU A 36 -7.11 17.00 11.21
CA LEU A 36 -6.03 17.66 11.92
C LEU A 36 -5.56 18.94 11.24
N GLY A 37 -5.97 19.14 9.99
CA GLY A 37 -5.52 20.28 9.20
C GLY A 37 -4.06 20.22 8.83
N ARG A 38 -3.46 19.04 8.85
CA ARG A 38 -2.03 18.85 8.58
C ARG A 38 -1.81 17.66 7.72
N PHE A 39 -1.04 17.83 6.66
CA PHE A 39 -0.57 16.75 5.81
C PHE A 39 0.94 16.63 5.96
N PRO A 40 1.50 15.43 5.76
CA PRO A 40 2.95 15.28 5.80
C PRO A 40 3.62 16.22 4.81
N GLU A 41 4.65 16.91 5.25
CA GLU A 41 5.37 17.82 4.38
C GLU A 41 6.15 17.08 3.31
N LYS A 42 6.72 15.94 3.67
CA LYS A 42 7.49 15.13 2.73
C LYS A 42 6.59 14.09 2.09
N LYS A 43 6.75 13.93 0.80
CA LYS A 43 6.07 12.85 0.09
C LYS A 43 6.63 11.51 0.53
N PHE A 44 5.78 10.50 0.58
CA PHE A 44 6.23 9.17 0.92
C PHE A 44 5.56 8.15 0.01
N PHE A 45 6.19 6.99 -0.10
CA PHE A 45 5.69 5.92 -0.94
C PHE A 45 4.88 4.93 -0.12
N CYS A 46 3.90 4.35 -0.77
CA CYS A 46 3.05 3.33 -0.18
C CYS A 46 3.07 2.09 -1.04
N VAL A 47 3.05 0.95 -0.39
CA VAL A 47 2.81 -0.33 -1.05
C VAL A 47 1.32 -0.63 -0.89
N TRP A 48 0.65 -0.89 -1.98
CA TRP A 48 -0.80 -1.10 -1.98
C TRP A 48 -1.21 -1.97 -3.17
N SER A 49 -2.45 -2.40 -3.17
CA SER A 49 -2.95 -3.25 -4.25
C SER A 49 -3.97 -2.51 -5.09
N THR A 50 -3.83 -2.60 -6.40
CA THR A 50 -4.79 -2.05 -7.34
C THR A 50 -5.98 -2.98 -7.56
N GLN A 51 -5.93 -4.20 -7.01
CA GLN A 51 -7.01 -5.16 -7.17
C GLN A 51 -8.27 -4.66 -6.49
N PRO A 52 -9.44 -4.76 -7.15
CA PRO A 52 -10.70 -4.49 -6.47
C PRO A 52 -10.89 -5.46 -5.30
N LEU A 53 -11.60 -5.02 -4.28
CA LEU A 53 -11.84 -5.86 -3.13
C LEU A 53 -12.62 -7.10 -3.53
N CYS A 54 -12.11 -8.26 -3.13
CA CYS A 54 -12.81 -9.53 -3.30
C CYS A 54 -13.62 -9.78 -2.05
N ARG A 55 -14.87 -9.39 -2.09
CA ARG A 55 -15.74 -9.61 -0.95
C ARG A 55 -16.24 -11.03 -0.95
N ALA A 56 -16.18 -11.64 0.22
CA ALA A 56 -16.85 -12.92 0.41
C ALA A 56 -18.35 -12.72 0.26
N PRO A 57 -19.07 -13.70 -0.27
CA PRO A 57 -20.52 -13.60 -0.38
C PRO A 57 -21.24 -13.65 0.96
N HIS A 58 -20.55 -14.06 2.01
CA HIS A 58 -21.13 -14.19 3.35
C HIS A 58 -20.68 -13.03 4.22
N LYS A 59 -21.64 -12.37 4.81
CA LYS A 59 -21.37 -11.17 5.62
C LYS A 59 -20.65 -11.48 6.91
N ASP A 60 -20.80 -12.69 7.41
CA ASP A 60 -20.23 -13.09 8.69
C ASP A 60 -18.82 -13.64 8.56
N GLU A 61 -18.27 -13.70 7.37
CA GLU A 61 -16.88 -14.09 7.21
C GLU A 61 -15.95 -13.01 7.72
N CYS A 62 -14.94 -13.43 8.45
CA CYS A 62 -13.93 -12.51 8.94
C CYS A 62 -13.11 -11.97 7.78
N LYS A 63 -12.62 -10.77 7.97
CA LYS A 63 -11.64 -10.22 7.04
C LYS A 63 -10.40 -11.10 7.07
N GLY A 64 -10.02 -11.58 5.90
CA GLY A 64 -8.82 -12.37 5.76
C GLY A 64 -7.85 -11.73 4.81
N SER A 65 -6.62 -12.15 4.90
CA SER A 65 -5.56 -11.72 4.01
C SER A 65 -4.93 -12.94 3.39
N SER A 66 -4.70 -12.89 2.08
CA SER A 66 -3.95 -13.93 1.42
C SER A 66 -2.49 -13.79 1.78
N MET A 67 -1.86 -14.91 2.18
CA MET A 67 -0.44 -14.90 2.50
C MET A 67 0.40 -14.39 1.33
N VAL A 68 0.06 -14.77 0.11
CA VAL A 68 0.85 -14.35 -1.06
C VAL A 68 0.80 -12.84 -1.26
N VAL A 69 -0.34 -12.20 -0.97
CA VAL A 69 -0.44 -10.76 -1.07
C VAL A 69 0.29 -10.09 0.08
N THR A 70 0.09 -10.57 1.29
CA THR A 70 0.77 -10.01 2.47
C THR A 70 2.27 -10.15 2.36
N ALA A 71 2.76 -11.30 1.91
CA ALA A 71 4.19 -11.51 1.70
C ALA A 71 4.73 -10.59 0.63
N THR A 72 3.98 -10.37 -0.44
CA THR A 72 4.40 -9.46 -1.51
C THR A 72 4.47 -8.03 -1.01
N PHE A 73 3.53 -7.61 -0.18
CA PHE A 73 3.60 -6.31 0.47
C PHE A 73 4.89 -6.17 1.28
N GLY A 74 5.21 -7.21 2.06
CA GLY A 74 6.42 -7.21 2.88
C GLY A 74 7.69 -7.15 2.04
N MET A 75 7.73 -7.91 0.95
CA MET A 75 8.87 -7.88 0.05
C MET A 75 9.06 -6.53 -0.62
N CYS A 76 7.97 -5.91 -1.05
CA CYS A 76 8.04 -4.58 -1.64
C CYS A 76 8.49 -3.54 -0.63
N LEU A 77 8.00 -3.63 0.60
CA LEU A 77 8.43 -2.73 1.66
C LEU A 77 9.91 -2.87 1.96
N ALA A 78 10.39 -4.11 2.02
CA ALA A 78 11.81 -4.37 2.26
C ALA A 78 12.67 -3.82 1.13
N PHE A 79 12.24 -3.99 -0.10
CA PHE A 79 12.94 -3.47 -1.27
C PHE A 79 13.05 -1.95 -1.21
N GLN A 80 11.95 -1.28 -0.90
CA GLN A 80 11.94 0.17 -0.76
C GLN A 80 12.85 0.62 0.38
N ALA A 81 12.81 -0.07 1.51
CA ALA A 81 13.66 0.28 2.65
C ALA A 81 15.14 0.18 2.30
N VAL A 82 15.53 -0.91 1.64
CA VAL A 82 16.93 -1.09 1.23
C VAL A 82 17.35 0.02 0.28
N ASN A 83 16.52 0.35 -0.69
CA ASN A 83 16.83 1.39 -1.66
C ASN A 83 16.97 2.76 -1.00
N LEU A 84 16.11 3.08 -0.04
CA LEU A 84 16.19 4.34 0.67
C LEU A 84 17.47 4.42 1.51
N ILE A 85 17.84 3.33 2.16
CA ILE A 85 19.04 3.29 3.00
C ILE A 85 20.30 3.39 2.16
N THR A 86 20.35 2.67 1.04
CA THR A 86 21.54 2.63 0.20
C THR A 86 21.61 3.77 -0.81
N GLY A 87 20.52 4.48 -1.00
CA GLY A 87 20.45 5.55 -2.00
C GLY A 87 20.40 5.06 -3.42
N LYS A 88 20.14 3.77 -3.64
CA LYS A 88 20.06 3.22 -4.98
C LYS A 88 18.71 3.52 -5.62
N CYS A 89 18.72 3.60 -6.94
CA CYS A 89 17.48 3.84 -7.67
C CYS A 89 16.65 2.59 -7.76
N VAL A 90 15.34 2.78 -7.73
CA VAL A 90 14.39 1.68 -7.82
C VAL A 90 14.14 1.29 -9.26
N ASP A 91 14.12 2.24 -10.15
CA ASP A 91 13.72 2.05 -11.54
C ASP A 91 14.83 2.34 -12.54
N GLY A 92 16.06 2.41 -12.08
CA GLY A 92 17.19 2.72 -12.91
C GLY A 92 17.41 4.20 -13.17
N LYS A 93 16.62 5.04 -12.58
CA LYS A 93 16.73 6.49 -12.78
C LYS A 93 17.40 7.20 -11.63
N ASN A 94 17.95 6.49 -10.71
CA ASN A 94 18.59 7.05 -9.52
C ASN A 94 17.69 7.80 -8.60
N LYS A 95 16.40 7.59 -8.73
CA LYS A 95 15.46 8.35 -7.93
C LYS A 95 14.60 7.42 -7.15
N ILE A 96 14.53 7.69 -5.93
CA ILE A 96 13.64 6.97 -5.05
C ILE A 96 12.73 7.98 -4.38
#